data_061c129be8a0ab616b11e46882292c4e
#
_entry.id   061c129be8a0ab616b11e46882292c4e
#
_cell.length_a   1.000
_cell.length_b   1.000
_cell.length_c   1.000
_cell.angle_alpha   90.00
_cell.angle_beta   90.00
_cell.angle_gamma   90.00
#
_symmetry.space_group_name_H-M   'P 1'
#
loop_
_entity.id
_entity.type
_entity.pdbx_description
1 polymer ?
#
loop_
_entity_poly.entity_id
_entity_poly.type
_entity_poly.pdbx_seq_one_letter_code
_entity_poly.pdbx_strand_id
1 'polypeptide(L)'
;MRLKTPLTTGVMGLLLTYFVTAAGAGVFSVTPVRIFMAPTDRAIAVTITNEGVEELVMQADLFLWKQKPGGQDDLTLTEDMFLSPPIIKLAPKSRQVVRLARLSAAKPTEQLTYRMIVREIPEARPAKQDMQVQIALAFSMPVFITPPGAKAKLDCTVERVSADTVKTTCENTGTGYSHPTSLLLTRNTGEKIASQESGGYILPGIKRSFELKRTEGNIPGGKAKLTATLDDGATQTYDVTVTD
;
A
#
# COMPACT_ATOMS: atom_id res chain seq x y z
N MET A 1 -20.60 83.09 14.95
CA MET A 1 -20.24 82.14 13.93
C MET A 1 -19.21 81.17 14.53
N ARG A 2 -19.62 79.93 14.98
CA ARG A 2 -18.76 79.00 15.70
C ARG A 2 -18.54 77.83 14.78
N LEU A 3 -17.30 77.62 14.35
CA LEU A 3 -16.86 76.41 13.62
C LEU A 3 -16.69 75.23 14.61
N LYS A 4 -17.34 74.12 14.33
CA LYS A 4 -17.13 72.84 15.00
C LYS A 4 -16.22 71.96 14.13
N THR A 5 -15.07 71.59 14.66
CA THR A 5 -14.16 70.56 14.08
C THR A 5 -14.61 69.19 14.51
N PRO A 6 -14.69 68.19 13.62
CA PRO A 6 -14.92 66.82 14.01
C PRO A 6 -13.59 66.08 14.38
N LEU A 7 -13.64 65.40 15.51
CA LEU A 7 -12.60 64.58 16.05
C LEU A 7 -12.65 63.19 15.34
N THR A 8 -11.67 62.88 14.48
CA THR A 8 -11.54 61.61 13.83
C THR A 8 -10.78 60.65 14.75
N THR A 9 -11.49 59.65 15.32
CA THR A 9 -10.92 58.60 16.12
C THR A 9 -10.42 57.50 15.16
N GLY A 10 -9.09 57.40 14.98
CA GLY A 10 -8.46 56.32 14.22
C GLY A 10 -8.41 55.04 15.05
N VAL A 11 -9.15 54.02 14.62
CA VAL A 11 -9.06 52.67 15.15
C VAL A 11 -7.89 51.97 14.45
N MET A 12 -6.76 51.85 15.17
CA MET A 12 -5.58 51.08 14.71
C MET A 12 -5.81 49.58 14.99
N GLY A 13 -6.28 48.86 13.97
CA GLY A 13 -6.47 47.41 14.01
C GLY A 13 -5.13 46.69 14.09
N LEU A 14 -4.85 46.05 15.22
CA LEU A 14 -3.69 45.19 15.44
C LEU A 14 -3.94 43.87 14.75
N LEU A 15 -3.37 43.65 13.54
CA LEU A 15 -3.34 42.35 12.85
C LEU A 15 -2.39 41.41 13.60
N LEU A 16 -2.92 40.53 14.44
CA LEU A 16 -2.20 39.37 14.95
C LEU A 16 -2.02 38.35 13.82
N THR A 17 -0.86 38.31 13.19
CA THR A 17 -0.46 37.23 12.29
C THR A 17 -0.10 35.98 13.13
N TYR A 18 -1.02 35.02 13.16
CA TYR A 18 -0.72 33.69 13.69
C TYR A 18 0.27 32.97 12.74
N PHE A 19 1.52 32.84 13.15
CA PHE A 19 2.47 31.94 12.53
C PHE A 19 2.06 30.50 12.88
N VAL A 20 1.37 29.82 11.96
CA VAL A 20 1.15 28.38 12.03
C VAL A 20 2.48 27.72 11.63
N THR A 21 3.23 27.24 12.59
CA THR A 21 4.39 26.37 12.32
C THR A 21 3.85 25.04 11.82
N ALA A 22 4.03 24.75 10.53
CA ALA A 22 3.73 23.45 9.96
C ALA A 22 4.62 22.40 10.65
N ALA A 23 4.01 21.40 11.28
CA ALA A 23 4.73 20.21 11.73
C ALA A 23 5.19 19.47 10.48
N GLY A 24 6.48 19.54 10.15
CA GLY A 24 7.08 18.81 9.03
C GLY A 24 7.22 17.35 9.41
N ALA A 25 6.41 16.47 8.84
CA ALA A 25 6.78 15.06 8.74
C ALA A 25 7.96 14.94 7.78
N GLY A 26 8.91 14.03 8.06
CA GLY A 26 10.05 13.79 7.17
C GLY A 26 9.54 13.46 5.77
N VAL A 27 10.00 14.19 4.76
CA VAL A 27 9.63 13.94 3.36
C VAL A 27 10.73 13.11 2.72
N PHE A 28 10.43 11.86 2.41
CA PHE A 28 11.38 11.00 1.72
C PHE A 28 10.70 10.16 0.65
N SER A 29 11.48 9.69 -0.31
CA SER A 29 11.04 8.78 -1.36
C SER A 29 11.91 7.51 -1.37
N VAL A 30 11.30 6.41 -1.83
CA VAL A 30 11.96 5.12 -2.01
C VAL A 30 11.70 4.61 -3.42
N THR A 31 12.74 4.17 -4.12
CA THR A 31 12.63 3.67 -5.48
C THR A 31 13.47 2.41 -5.68
N PRO A 32 12.91 1.34 -6.23
CA PRO A 32 11.51 1.15 -6.63
C PRO A 32 10.59 0.88 -5.42
N VAL A 33 9.28 1.14 -5.56
CA VAL A 33 8.26 0.85 -4.53
C VAL A 33 7.77 -0.60 -4.55
N ARG A 34 8.05 -1.34 -5.62
CA ARG A 34 7.89 -2.80 -5.76
C ARG A 34 9.17 -3.36 -6.32
N ILE A 35 9.68 -4.41 -5.71
CA ILE A 35 10.99 -4.97 -5.99
C ILE A 35 10.81 -6.34 -6.61
N PHE A 36 11.30 -6.53 -7.83
CA PHE A 36 11.25 -7.80 -8.55
C PHE A 36 12.67 -8.30 -8.81
N MET A 37 12.92 -9.55 -8.46
CA MET A 37 14.17 -10.25 -8.69
C MET A 37 13.92 -11.52 -9.49
N ALA A 38 14.77 -11.80 -10.46
CA ALA A 38 14.83 -13.13 -11.06
C ALA A 38 15.50 -14.12 -10.09
N PRO A 39 15.27 -15.44 -10.21
CA PRO A 39 15.95 -16.44 -9.39
C PRO A 39 17.48 -16.43 -9.53
N THR A 40 17.99 -15.88 -10.62
CA THR A 40 19.44 -15.72 -10.89
C THR A 40 20.05 -14.48 -10.27
N ASP A 41 19.22 -13.51 -9.89
CA ASP A 41 19.69 -12.26 -9.32
C ASP A 41 20.23 -12.48 -7.90
N ARG A 42 21.46 -12.04 -7.67
CA ARG A 42 22.12 -12.15 -6.38
C ARG A 42 21.80 -10.99 -5.47
N ALA A 43 21.60 -9.80 -6.05
CA ALA A 43 21.30 -8.59 -5.31
C ALA A 43 20.53 -7.59 -6.18
N ILE A 44 19.79 -6.70 -5.52
CA ILE A 44 19.11 -5.56 -6.13
C ILE A 44 19.34 -4.32 -5.28
N ALA A 45 19.31 -3.15 -5.93
CA ALA A 45 19.49 -1.85 -5.28
C ALA A 45 18.14 -1.16 -5.08
N VAL A 46 17.96 -0.56 -3.91
CA VAL A 46 16.83 0.31 -3.57
C VAL A 46 17.41 1.65 -3.16
N THR A 47 16.95 2.73 -3.77
CA THR A 47 17.40 4.09 -3.48
C THR A 47 16.42 4.75 -2.54
N ILE A 48 16.91 5.31 -1.44
CA ILE A 48 16.14 6.11 -0.51
C ILE A 48 16.66 7.55 -0.61
N THR A 49 15.78 8.50 -0.81
CA THR A 49 16.11 9.93 -0.99
C THR A 49 15.42 10.74 0.08
N ASN A 50 16.17 11.59 0.76
CA ASN A 50 15.64 12.61 1.65
C ASN A 50 15.23 13.83 0.81
N GLU A 51 13.94 14.05 0.65
CA GLU A 51 13.37 15.20 -0.08
C GLU A 51 13.23 16.44 0.83
N GLY A 52 13.44 16.27 2.13
CA GLY A 52 13.30 17.31 3.14
C GLY A 52 14.49 18.24 3.25
N VAL A 53 14.40 19.15 4.20
CA VAL A 53 15.43 20.15 4.55
C VAL A 53 16.15 19.83 5.86
N GLU A 54 15.70 18.79 6.56
CA GLU A 54 16.31 18.27 7.79
C GLU A 54 16.98 16.93 7.54
N GLU A 55 17.93 16.55 8.40
CA GLU A 55 18.55 15.23 8.38
C GLU A 55 17.51 14.16 8.77
N LEU A 56 17.55 13.00 8.10
CA LEU A 56 16.71 11.85 8.41
C LEU A 56 17.57 10.65 8.83
N VAL A 57 17.16 10.00 9.91
CA VAL A 57 17.67 8.68 10.29
C VAL A 57 16.58 7.66 10.03
N MET A 58 16.92 6.60 9.30
CA MET A 58 15.99 5.58 8.90
C MET A 58 16.53 4.19 9.22
N GLN A 59 15.62 3.27 9.50
CA GLN A 59 15.89 1.85 9.65
C GLN A 59 15.19 1.09 8.52
N ALA A 60 15.91 0.17 7.90
CA ALA A 60 15.35 -0.75 6.93
C ALA A 60 15.45 -2.18 7.46
N ASP A 61 14.34 -2.89 7.42
CA ASP A 61 14.22 -4.29 7.83
C ASP A 61 13.61 -5.11 6.70
N LEU A 62 13.95 -6.40 6.66
CA LEU A 62 13.45 -7.34 5.66
C LEU A 62 12.77 -8.51 6.35
N PHE A 63 11.55 -8.83 5.92
CA PHE A 63 10.72 -9.89 6.48
C PHE A 63 10.35 -10.89 5.39
N LEU A 64 10.32 -12.17 5.72
CA LEU A 64 9.58 -13.17 4.97
C LEU A 64 8.09 -12.80 5.08
N TRP A 65 7.43 -12.72 3.94
CA TRP A 65 6.02 -12.36 3.87
C TRP A 65 5.17 -13.55 3.48
N LYS A 66 4.33 -13.95 4.39
CA LYS A 66 3.26 -14.92 4.19
C LYS A 66 1.92 -14.27 4.44
N GLN A 67 0.86 -14.97 4.15
CA GLN A 67 -0.49 -14.55 4.52
C GLN A 67 -1.20 -15.69 5.26
N LYS A 68 -1.94 -15.32 6.29
CA LYS A 68 -2.88 -16.20 7.00
C LYS A 68 -4.12 -16.44 6.14
N PRO A 69 -4.92 -17.48 6.42
CA PRO A 69 -6.24 -17.62 5.83
C PRO A 69 -7.04 -16.32 5.96
N GLY A 70 -7.64 -15.85 4.86
CA GLY A 70 -8.32 -14.55 4.81
C GLY A 70 -7.45 -13.40 4.28
N GLY A 71 -6.15 -13.62 4.01
CA GLY A 71 -5.26 -12.66 3.36
C GLY A 71 -4.62 -11.64 4.30
N GLN A 72 -4.68 -11.86 5.63
CA GLN A 72 -3.93 -11.05 6.59
C GLN A 72 -2.44 -11.33 6.46
N ASP A 73 -1.62 -10.29 6.36
CA ASP A 73 -0.16 -10.42 6.29
C ASP A 73 0.42 -11.04 7.57
N ASP A 74 1.39 -11.93 7.39
CA ASP A 74 2.17 -12.59 8.41
C ASP A 74 3.65 -12.38 8.08
N LEU A 75 4.32 -11.57 8.90
CA LEU A 75 5.69 -11.12 8.67
C LEU A 75 6.61 -11.72 9.74
N THR A 76 7.63 -12.44 9.29
CA THR A 76 8.69 -12.98 10.15
C THR A 76 10.04 -12.51 9.63
N LEU A 77 11.00 -12.25 10.54
CA LEU A 77 12.36 -11.93 10.11
C LEU A 77 12.89 -13.05 9.23
N THR A 78 13.60 -12.69 8.15
CA THR A 78 14.16 -13.67 7.23
C THR A 78 15.67 -13.81 7.41
N GLU A 79 16.15 -15.04 7.25
CA GLU A 79 17.58 -15.36 7.15
C GLU A 79 18.00 -15.68 5.69
N ASP A 80 17.05 -15.70 4.75
CA ASP A 80 17.31 -16.03 3.34
C ASP A 80 17.94 -14.87 2.56
N MET A 81 17.72 -13.66 3.07
CA MET A 81 18.18 -12.42 2.46
C MET A 81 18.68 -11.46 3.54
N PHE A 82 19.59 -10.58 3.16
CA PHE A 82 19.99 -9.47 4.00
C PHE A 82 19.92 -8.14 3.23
N LEU A 83 19.87 -7.05 3.97
CA LEU A 83 19.98 -5.70 3.43
C LEU A 83 21.17 -4.95 4.05
N SER A 84 21.77 -4.06 3.29
CA SER A 84 22.92 -3.26 3.75
C SER A 84 22.94 -1.89 3.07
N PRO A 85 23.13 -0.80 3.82
CA PRO A 85 23.14 -0.74 5.29
C PRO A 85 21.73 -0.81 5.89
N PRO A 86 21.54 -1.37 7.11
CA PRO A 86 20.23 -1.42 7.77
C PRO A 86 19.84 -0.10 8.44
N ILE A 87 20.81 0.69 8.87
CA ILE A 87 20.61 2.05 9.40
C ILE A 87 21.15 3.03 8.38
N ILE A 88 20.36 4.03 8.07
CA ILE A 88 20.60 4.99 7.01
C ILE A 88 20.47 6.38 7.58
N LYS A 89 21.53 7.18 7.43
CA LYS A 89 21.55 8.57 7.83
C LYS A 89 21.65 9.43 6.59
N LEU A 90 20.63 10.24 6.31
CA LEU A 90 20.49 11.04 5.11
C LEU A 90 20.54 12.53 5.44
N ALA A 91 21.59 13.21 4.99
CA ALA A 91 21.58 14.66 4.99
C ALA A 91 20.43 15.22 4.13
N PRO A 92 20.03 16.49 4.33
CA PRO A 92 19.04 17.14 3.48
C PRO A 92 19.34 16.97 1.99
N LYS A 93 18.32 16.64 1.18
CA LYS A 93 18.43 16.47 -0.28
C LYS A 93 19.43 15.40 -0.75
N SER A 94 19.87 14.52 0.15
CA SER A 94 20.78 13.43 -0.19
C SER A 94 20.06 12.13 -0.43
N ARG A 95 20.77 11.15 -1.01
CA ARG A 95 20.25 9.80 -1.28
C ARG A 95 21.25 8.75 -0.87
N GLN A 96 20.75 7.59 -0.48
CA GLN A 96 21.51 6.39 -0.14
C GLN A 96 20.93 5.18 -0.87
N VAL A 97 21.83 4.34 -1.37
CA VAL A 97 21.47 3.04 -1.93
C VAL A 97 21.55 1.99 -0.82
N VAL A 98 20.47 1.24 -0.66
CA VAL A 98 20.39 0.02 0.15
C VAL A 98 20.40 -1.16 -0.80
N ARG A 99 21.23 -2.16 -0.53
CA ARG A 99 21.30 -3.39 -1.32
C ARG A 99 20.59 -4.52 -0.58
N LEU A 100 19.65 -5.16 -1.27
CA LEU A 100 19.09 -6.43 -0.84
C LEU A 100 19.86 -7.53 -1.54
N ALA A 101 20.38 -8.50 -0.79
CA ALA A 101 21.14 -9.61 -1.35
C ALA A 101 20.62 -10.95 -0.83
N ARG A 102 20.59 -11.94 -1.72
CA ARG A 102 20.18 -13.32 -1.41
C ARG A 102 21.35 -14.09 -0.84
N LEU A 103 21.11 -14.81 0.25
CA LEU A 103 22.09 -15.75 0.85
C LEU A 103 22.01 -17.11 0.18
N SER A 104 20.84 -17.54 -0.26
CA SER A 104 20.63 -18.83 -0.91
C SER A 104 20.57 -18.70 -2.44
N ALA A 105 21.22 -19.62 -3.16
CA ALA A 105 21.11 -19.75 -4.61
C ALA A 105 19.96 -20.69 -5.03
N ALA A 106 19.09 -21.12 -4.10
CA ALA A 106 18.00 -22.02 -4.40
C ALA A 106 17.11 -21.46 -5.52
N LYS A 107 16.75 -22.33 -6.47
CA LYS A 107 15.80 -21.99 -7.55
C LYS A 107 14.40 -22.35 -7.05
N PRO A 108 13.58 -21.36 -6.69
CA PRO A 108 12.23 -21.64 -6.22
C PRO A 108 11.36 -22.16 -7.37
N THR A 109 10.40 -23.02 -7.05
CA THR A 109 9.35 -23.48 -7.98
C THR A 109 8.15 -22.54 -7.98
N GLU A 110 7.98 -21.80 -6.88
CA GLU A 110 6.96 -20.77 -6.68
C GLU A 110 7.62 -19.43 -6.38
N GLN A 111 6.87 -18.36 -6.52
CA GLN A 111 7.35 -17.03 -6.17
C GLN A 111 7.61 -16.93 -4.66
N LEU A 112 8.82 -16.49 -4.30
CA LEU A 112 9.14 -16.14 -2.92
C LEU A 112 8.76 -14.69 -2.66
N THR A 113 8.20 -14.43 -1.50
CA THR A 113 7.63 -13.14 -1.15
C THR A 113 8.21 -12.61 0.15
N TYR A 114 8.65 -11.35 0.11
CA TYR A 114 9.22 -10.64 1.27
C TYR A 114 8.64 -9.24 1.35
N ARG A 115 8.79 -8.61 2.51
CA ARG A 115 8.48 -7.19 2.75
C ARG A 115 9.74 -6.47 3.22
N MET A 116 10.15 -5.44 2.50
CA MET A 116 11.10 -4.46 2.98
C MET A 116 10.34 -3.33 3.65
N ILE A 117 10.63 -3.08 4.92
CA ILE A 117 10.02 -1.98 5.68
C ILE A 117 11.11 -0.96 5.97
N VAL A 118 10.90 0.26 5.49
CA VAL A 118 11.77 1.41 5.76
C VAL A 118 11.00 2.36 6.65
N ARG A 119 11.52 2.61 7.86
CA ARG A 119 10.88 3.48 8.85
C ARG A 119 11.80 4.60 9.28
N GLU A 120 11.23 5.76 9.49
CA GLU A 120 11.93 6.88 10.13
C GLU A 120 12.16 6.58 11.61
N ILE A 121 13.37 6.89 12.09
CA ILE A 121 13.70 6.90 13.52
C ILE A 121 13.70 8.37 13.95
N PRO A 122 12.66 8.83 14.64
CA PRO A 122 12.57 10.20 15.08
C PRO A 122 13.68 10.52 16.09
N GLU A 123 14.27 11.70 16.00
CA GLU A 123 15.19 12.18 17.03
C GLU A 123 14.44 12.38 18.35
N ALA A 124 15.07 11.95 19.45
CA ALA A 124 14.58 12.24 20.78
C ALA A 124 14.71 13.75 21.04
N ARG A 125 13.61 14.48 20.95
CA ARG A 125 13.56 15.91 21.30
C ARG A 125 13.10 16.07 22.74
N PRO A 126 13.73 16.94 23.55
CA PRO A 126 13.25 17.23 24.91
C PRO A 126 11.80 17.75 24.84
N ALA A 127 10.96 17.24 25.75
CA ALA A 127 9.57 17.70 25.84
C ALA A 127 9.54 19.21 26.09
N LYS A 128 9.02 19.97 25.12
CA LYS A 128 8.63 21.36 25.32
C LYS A 128 7.28 21.40 26.03
N GLN A 129 6.98 22.49 26.75
CA GLN A 129 5.74 22.64 27.50
C GLN A 129 4.47 22.59 26.61
N ASP A 130 4.62 22.71 25.29
CA ASP A 130 3.52 22.62 24.34
C ASP A 130 3.37 21.18 23.82
N MET A 131 2.12 20.74 23.63
CA MET A 131 1.82 19.42 23.08
C MET A 131 2.33 19.32 21.62
N GLN A 132 3.35 18.51 21.40
CA GLN A 132 3.88 18.22 20.06
C GLN A 132 3.54 16.77 19.68
N VAL A 133 2.88 16.58 18.54
CA VAL A 133 2.66 15.25 17.95
C VAL A 133 3.81 14.98 16.99
N GLN A 134 4.60 13.94 17.29
CA GLN A 134 5.67 13.47 16.41
C GLN A 134 5.11 12.36 15.51
N ILE A 135 5.16 12.56 14.20
CA ILE A 135 4.73 11.58 13.20
C ILE A 135 5.95 10.95 12.59
N ALA A 136 6.09 9.63 12.69
CA ALA A 136 7.12 8.85 12.00
C ALA A 136 6.47 8.07 10.85
N LEU A 137 7.07 8.11 9.68
CA LEU A 137 6.59 7.42 8.49
C LEU A 137 7.27 6.06 8.36
N ALA A 138 6.50 5.06 7.88
CA ALA A 138 7.02 3.76 7.51
C ALA A 138 6.48 3.35 6.15
N PHE A 139 7.38 2.91 5.25
CA PHE A 139 7.04 2.36 3.94
C PHE A 139 7.22 0.85 3.95
N SER A 140 6.18 0.10 3.59
CA SER A 140 6.22 -1.34 3.44
C SER A 140 6.14 -1.70 1.96
N MET A 141 7.22 -2.23 1.41
CA MET A 141 7.38 -2.54 -0.02
C MET A 141 7.47 -4.04 -0.24
N PRO A 142 6.71 -4.61 -1.19
CA PRO A 142 6.85 -6.01 -1.53
C PRO A 142 8.16 -6.26 -2.29
N VAL A 143 8.78 -7.41 -1.99
CA VAL A 143 9.94 -7.95 -2.70
C VAL A 143 9.57 -9.33 -3.20
N PHE A 144 9.65 -9.55 -4.49
CA PHE A 144 9.30 -10.80 -5.14
C PHE A 144 10.50 -11.41 -5.83
N ILE A 145 10.76 -12.69 -5.56
CA ILE A 145 11.69 -13.50 -6.35
C ILE A 145 10.84 -14.42 -7.20
N THR A 146 10.76 -14.11 -8.51
CA THR A 146 9.78 -14.72 -9.41
C THR A 146 10.45 -15.69 -10.35
N PRO A 147 10.19 -17.01 -10.22
CA PRO A 147 10.73 -18.00 -11.17
C PRO A 147 10.06 -17.85 -12.55
N PRO A 148 10.74 -18.27 -13.63
CA PRO A 148 10.15 -18.25 -14.96
C PRO A 148 8.85 -19.05 -14.99
N GLY A 149 7.81 -18.48 -15.60
CA GLY A 149 6.51 -19.13 -15.73
C GLY A 149 5.58 -19.02 -14.54
N ALA A 150 6.03 -18.43 -13.41
CA ALA A 150 5.13 -18.13 -12.29
C ALA A 150 4.02 -17.16 -12.73
N LYS A 151 2.77 -17.53 -12.49
CA LYS A 151 1.59 -16.76 -12.89
C LYS A 151 0.55 -16.76 -11.77
N ALA A 152 -0.17 -15.65 -11.66
CA ALA A 152 -1.39 -15.59 -10.88
C ALA A 152 -2.50 -16.40 -11.58
N LYS A 153 -3.27 -17.15 -10.79
CA LYS A 153 -4.48 -17.83 -11.25
C LYS A 153 -5.50 -17.72 -10.13
N LEU A 154 -6.50 -16.88 -10.33
CA LEU A 154 -7.59 -16.75 -9.36
C LEU A 154 -8.70 -17.75 -9.68
N ASP A 155 -9.32 -18.26 -8.63
CA ASP A 155 -10.58 -18.98 -8.65
C ASP A 155 -11.52 -18.27 -7.69
N CYS A 156 -12.64 -17.73 -8.21
CA CYS A 156 -13.49 -16.82 -7.47
C CYS A 156 -14.94 -17.34 -7.40
N THR A 157 -15.55 -17.21 -6.21
CA THR A 157 -16.95 -17.49 -5.95
C THR A 157 -17.64 -16.23 -5.42
N VAL A 158 -18.96 -16.15 -5.58
CA VAL A 158 -19.79 -15.02 -5.16
C VAL A 158 -20.96 -15.53 -4.33
N GLU A 159 -21.14 -14.92 -3.17
CA GLU A 159 -22.23 -15.22 -2.22
C GLU A 159 -22.94 -13.92 -1.84
N ARG A 160 -24.29 -13.93 -1.77
CA ARG A 160 -25.06 -12.77 -1.30
C ARG A 160 -24.93 -12.66 0.22
N VAL A 161 -24.61 -11.46 0.71
CA VAL A 161 -24.53 -11.16 2.14
C VAL A 161 -25.75 -10.32 2.58
N SER A 162 -26.16 -9.39 1.74
CA SER A 162 -27.34 -8.53 1.98
C SER A 162 -28.01 -8.18 0.65
N ALA A 163 -29.09 -7.39 0.71
CA ALA A 163 -29.80 -6.94 -0.49
C ALA A 163 -28.90 -6.17 -1.48
N ASP A 164 -27.91 -5.43 -0.98
CA ASP A 164 -27.03 -4.54 -1.74
C ASP A 164 -25.54 -4.97 -1.73
N THR A 165 -25.20 -6.08 -1.08
CA THR A 165 -23.81 -6.51 -0.90
C THR A 165 -23.65 -7.99 -1.24
N VAL A 166 -22.62 -8.30 -2.03
CA VAL A 166 -22.14 -9.67 -2.25
C VAL A 166 -20.71 -9.80 -1.73
N LYS A 167 -20.42 -10.95 -1.16
CA LYS A 167 -19.07 -11.39 -0.79
C LYS A 167 -18.48 -12.20 -1.92
N THR A 168 -17.38 -11.71 -2.47
CA THR A 168 -16.58 -12.44 -3.45
C THR A 168 -15.38 -13.04 -2.73
N THR A 169 -15.21 -14.36 -2.84
CA THR A 169 -14.04 -15.06 -2.29
C THR A 169 -13.20 -15.57 -3.44
N CYS A 170 -11.95 -15.09 -3.52
CA CYS A 170 -10.98 -15.51 -4.54
C CYS A 170 -9.83 -16.27 -3.89
N GLU A 171 -9.48 -17.44 -4.46
CA GLU A 171 -8.31 -18.23 -4.13
C GLU A 171 -7.26 -18.06 -5.22
N ASN A 172 -6.02 -17.78 -4.85
CA ASN A 172 -4.93 -17.81 -5.82
C ASN A 172 -4.34 -19.22 -5.91
N THR A 173 -4.77 -19.95 -6.92
CA THR A 173 -4.29 -21.32 -7.23
C THR A 173 -3.05 -21.33 -8.13
N GLY A 174 -2.52 -20.14 -8.44
CA GLY A 174 -1.29 -19.96 -9.22
C GLY A 174 -0.03 -20.05 -8.37
N THR A 175 1.12 -19.83 -9.02
CA THR A 175 2.46 -19.85 -8.41
C THR A 175 3.09 -18.45 -8.27
N GLY A 176 2.41 -17.42 -8.72
CA GLY A 176 2.74 -16.00 -8.52
C GLY A 176 1.64 -15.27 -7.76
N TYR A 177 1.96 -14.12 -7.16
CA TYR A 177 0.96 -13.31 -6.47
C TYR A 177 -0.11 -12.80 -7.44
N SER A 178 -1.30 -12.55 -6.93
CA SER A 178 -2.33 -11.76 -7.58
C SER A 178 -2.59 -10.49 -6.79
N HIS A 179 -2.86 -9.39 -7.48
CA HIS A 179 -3.23 -8.12 -6.86
C HIS A 179 -4.40 -7.49 -7.61
N PRO A 180 -5.63 -7.93 -7.34
CA PRO A 180 -6.81 -7.27 -7.90
C PRO A 180 -6.86 -5.80 -7.46
N THR A 181 -6.94 -4.90 -8.43
CA THR A 181 -7.12 -3.46 -8.20
C THR A 181 -8.58 -3.07 -8.26
N SER A 182 -9.39 -3.84 -9.00
CA SER A 182 -10.83 -3.72 -8.97
C SER A 182 -11.52 -5.08 -9.20
N LEU A 183 -12.69 -5.23 -8.63
CA LEU A 183 -13.61 -6.33 -8.84
C LEU A 183 -14.94 -5.76 -9.30
N LEU A 184 -15.44 -6.22 -10.45
CA LEU A 184 -16.67 -5.77 -11.06
C LEU A 184 -17.59 -6.95 -11.33
N LEU A 185 -18.78 -6.93 -10.76
CA LEU A 185 -19.85 -7.89 -11.02
C LEU A 185 -20.83 -7.28 -12.01
N THR A 186 -21.09 -7.98 -13.13
CA THR A 186 -22.00 -7.55 -14.19
C THR A 186 -23.01 -8.63 -14.52
N ARG A 187 -24.17 -8.25 -15.04
CA ARG A 187 -25.05 -9.16 -15.74
C ARG A 187 -24.43 -9.62 -17.05
N ASN A 188 -24.92 -10.70 -17.62
CA ASN A 188 -24.53 -11.15 -18.96
C ASN A 188 -24.83 -10.09 -20.05
N THR A 189 -25.71 -9.16 -19.78
CA THR A 189 -26.04 -8.00 -20.64
C THR A 189 -25.02 -6.88 -20.56
N GLY A 190 -24.04 -6.95 -19.63
CA GLY A 190 -23.05 -5.90 -19.37
C GLY A 190 -23.49 -4.88 -18.31
N GLU A 191 -24.71 -4.95 -17.78
CA GLU A 191 -25.16 -4.07 -16.70
C GLU A 191 -24.31 -4.27 -15.44
N LYS A 192 -23.79 -3.19 -14.87
CA LYS A 192 -23.05 -3.21 -13.60
C LYS A 192 -24.01 -3.56 -12.45
N ILE A 193 -23.65 -4.60 -11.68
CA ILE A 193 -24.41 -5.05 -10.51
C ILE A 193 -23.76 -4.49 -9.24
N ALA A 194 -22.48 -4.75 -9.04
CA ALA A 194 -21.74 -4.32 -7.85
C ALA A 194 -20.25 -4.19 -8.18
N SER A 195 -19.51 -3.45 -7.40
CA SER A 195 -18.06 -3.30 -7.57
C SER A 195 -17.36 -3.01 -6.26
N GLN A 196 -16.06 -3.28 -6.28
CA GLN A 196 -15.12 -2.83 -5.26
C GLN A 196 -13.82 -2.38 -5.92
N GLU A 197 -13.31 -1.23 -5.54
CA GLU A 197 -11.99 -0.74 -5.88
C GLU A 197 -11.00 -1.15 -4.78
N SER A 198 -9.77 -1.50 -5.18
CA SER A 198 -8.67 -1.90 -4.29
C SER A 198 -8.91 -3.20 -3.52
N GLY A 199 -8.22 -4.24 -3.92
CA GLY A 199 -8.35 -5.58 -3.33
C GLY A 199 -7.17 -6.00 -2.44
N GLY A 200 -5.97 -5.52 -2.70
CA GLY A 200 -4.73 -5.96 -2.05
C GLY A 200 -4.23 -7.33 -2.55
N TYR A 201 -3.06 -7.72 -2.08
CA TYR A 201 -2.37 -8.92 -2.53
C TYR A 201 -3.06 -10.20 -2.09
N ILE A 202 -3.00 -11.23 -2.95
CA ILE A 202 -3.37 -12.61 -2.68
C ILE A 202 -2.16 -13.46 -3.08
N LEU A 203 -1.41 -13.97 -2.10
CA LEU A 203 -0.25 -14.82 -2.34
C LEU A 203 -0.68 -16.21 -2.83
N PRO A 204 0.22 -17.00 -3.43
CA PRO A 204 -0.09 -18.38 -3.84
C PRO A 204 -0.71 -19.20 -2.69
N GLY A 205 -1.76 -19.95 -2.99
CA GLY A 205 -2.49 -20.78 -2.03
C GLY A 205 -3.41 -20.05 -1.06
N ILE A 206 -3.53 -18.74 -1.15
CA ILE A 206 -4.33 -17.93 -0.22
C ILE A 206 -5.73 -17.64 -0.77
N LYS A 207 -6.71 -17.74 0.12
CA LYS A 207 -8.08 -17.28 -0.08
C LYS A 207 -8.28 -15.92 0.57
N ARG A 208 -8.89 -14.99 -0.17
CA ARG A 208 -9.26 -13.67 0.34
C ARG A 208 -10.67 -13.31 -0.10
N SER A 209 -11.42 -12.70 0.81
CA SER A 209 -12.78 -12.25 0.55
C SER A 209 -12.84 -10.74 0.41
N PHE A 210 -13.76 -10.28 -0.44
CA PHE A 210 -14.02 -8.89 -0.77
C PHE A 210 -15.52 -8.65 -0.76
N GLU A 211 -15.95 -7.50 -0.26
CA GLU A 211 -17.35 -7.09 -0.30
C GLU A 211 -17.58 -6.14 -1.46
N LEU A 212 -18.35 -6.56 -2.45
CA LEU A 212 -18.77 -5.72 -3.56
C LEU A 212 -20.13 -5.13 -3.25
N LYS A 213 -20.24 -3.82 -3.37
CA LYS A 213 -21.48 -3.09 -3.07
C LYS A 213 -22.14 -2.57 -4.33
N ARG A 214 -23.47 -2.62 -4.33
CA ARG A 214 -24.31 -1.93 -5.31
C ARG A 214 -24.62 -0.52 -4.79
N THR A 215 -24.56 0.45 -5.69
CA THR A 215 -24.81 1.85 -5.33
C THR A 215 -26.29 2.12 -5.13
N GLU A 216 -27.17 1.47 -5.93
CA GLU A 216 -28.63 1.68 -5.90
C GLU A 216 -29.38 0.38 -6.15
N GLY A 217 -30.41 0.13 -5.32
CA GLY A 217 -31.30 -1.01 -5.44
C GLY A 217 -30.68 -2.34 -4.97
N ASN A 218 -31.42 -3.42 -5.14
CA ASN A 218 -31.03 -4.76 -4.71
C ASN A 218 -30.19 -5.46 -5.77
N ILE A 219 -29.23 -6.27 -5.33
CA ILE A 219 -28.45 -7.15 -6.20
C ILE A 219 -29.37 -8.27 -6.70
N PRO A 220 -29.52 -8.44 -8.02
CA PRO A 220 -30.34 -9.53 -8.56
C PRO A 220 -29.64 -10.86 -8.40
N GLY A 221 -30.38 -11.91 -8.10
CA GLY A 221 -29.90 -13.29 -8.16
C GLY A 221 -29.67 -13.79 -9.58
N GLY A 222 -29.00 -14.94 -9.71
CA GLY A 222 -28.80 -15.63 -10.96
C GLY A 222 -27.41 -15.47 -11.57
N LYS A 223 -27.30 -15.81 -12.86
CA LYS A 223 -26.00 -15.81 -13.59
C LYS A 223 -25.43 -14.40 -13.77
N ALA A 224 -24.16 -14.26 -13.51
CA ALA A 224 -23.42 -13.00 -13.60
C ALA A 224 -21.98 -13.27 -14.06
N LYS A 225 -21.26 -12.21 -14.39
CA LYS A 225 -19.83 -12.24 -14.69
C LYS A 225 -19.08 -11.41 -13.65
N LEU A 226 -18.08 -12.01 -13.04
CA LEU A 226 -17.13 -11.32 -12.17
C LEU A 226 -15.88 -11.03 -12.97
N THR A 227 -15.49 -9.78 -13.08
CA THR A 227 -14.22 -9.36 -13.71
C THR A 227 -13.28 -8.81 -12.65
N ALA A 228 -12.10 -9.41 -12.52
CA ALA A 228 -11.01 -8.92 -11.71
C ALA A 228 -10.00 -8.21 -12.62
N THR A 229 -9.71 -6.94 -12.36
CA THR A 229 -8.61 -6.20 -12.98
C THR A 229 -7.40 -6.28 -12.07
N LEU A 230 -6.26 -6.71 -12.59
CA LEU A 230 -5.02 -6.87 -11.84
C LEU A 230 -4.15 -5.61 -11.95
N ASP A 231 -3.13 -5.53 -11.12
CA ASP A 231 -2.20 -4.39 -11.03
C ASP A 231 -1.27 -4.21 -12.25
N ASP A 232 -1.17 -5.22 -13.11
CA ASP A 232 -0.51 -5.17 -14.42
C ASP A 232 -1.44 -4.74 -15.56
N GLY A 233 -2.71 -4.47 -15.25
CA GLY A 233 -3.77 -4.14 -16.21
C GLY A 233 -4.46 -5.36 -16.85
N ALA A 234 -4.00 -6.57 -16.58
CA ALA A 234 -4.67 -7.77 -17.07
C ALA A 234 -6.05 -7.94 -16.40
N THR A 235 -6.98 -8.54 -17.16
CA THR A 235 -8.32 -8.85 -16.65
C THR A 235 -8.56 -10.35 -16.68
N GLN A 236 -9.18 -10.85 -15.62
CA GLN A 236 -9.66 -12.23 -15.51
C GLN A 236 -11.16 -12.19 -15.27
N THR A 237 -11.92 -12.94 -16.08
CA THR A 237 -13.39 -12.97 -16.01
C THR A 237 -13.88 -14.38 -15.66
N TYR A 238 -14.83 -14.45 -14.74
CA TYR A 238 -15.40 -15.67 -14.21
C TYR A 238 -16.91 -15.64 -14.39
N ASP A 239 -17.48 -16.76 -14.91
CA ASP A 239 -18.92 -16.98 -14.86
C ASP A 239 -19.29 -17.42 -13.44
N VAL A 240 -20.12 -16.65 -12.78
CA VAL A 240 -20.52 -16.87 -11.38
C VAL A 240 -22.05 -16.91 -11.28
N THR A 241 -22.55 -17.47 -10.20
CA THR A 241 -23.98 -17.42 -9.87
C THR A 241 -24.14 -16.73 -8.53
N VAL A 242 -24.91 -15.64 -8.50
CA VAL A 242 -25.31 -15.01 -7.24
C VAL A 242 -26.45 -15.84 -6.66
N THR A 243 -26.15 -16.57 -5.60
CA THR A 243 -27.15 -17.37 -4.86
C THR A 243 -27.88 -16.48 -3.87
N ASP A 244 -29.18 -16.77 -3.68
CA ASP A 244 -30.02 -16.11 -2.68
C ASP A 244 -29.73 -16.61 -1.30
#